data_06916b066d33eee871a0a20debffaf98
#
_entry.id   06916b066d33eee871a0a20debffaf98
#
_cell.length_a   1.000
_cell.length_b   1.000
_cell.length_c   1.000
_cell.angle_alpha   90.00
_cell.angle_beta   90.00
_cell.angle_gamma   90.00
#
_symmetry.space_group_name_H-M   'P 1'
#
loop_
_entity.id
_entity.type
_entity.pdbx_description
1 polymer ?
#
loop_
_entity_poly.entity_id
_entity_poly.type
_entity_poly.pdbx_seq_one_letter_code
_entity_poly.pdbx_strand_id
1 'polypeptide(L)'
;MGFRNVGALAAADAAGRTHFCSFRKVPSQATVAGNWADLSLAAGNPKPQYYASTPLAAAVLDDFDGIFHGDDKSPATKHLTHLGLVTPTAGLVGRYELLDYLLYYPFVDGDSLDTQTTDNAVTLPRYTDGDGVMVMAVASAPTAGGGGFTF
;
A
#
# COMPACT_ATOMS: atom_id res chain seq x y z
N MET A 1 -12.34 -10.97 15.58
CA MET A 1 -13.45 -10.31 16.30
C MET A 1 -12.87 -9.08 16.97
N GLY A 2 -13.31 -7.87 16.57
CA GLY A 2 -12.82 -6.61 17.15
C GLY A 2 -13.24 -6.41 18.60
N PHE A 3 -12.82 -5.30 19.21
CA PHE A 3 -13.21 -4.97 20.59
C PHE A 3 -14.70 -4.64 20.67
N ARG A 4 -15.36 -5.17 21.69
CA ARG A 4 -16.82 -4.98 21.88
C ARG A 4 -17.17 -3.59 22.43
N ASN A 5 -16.24 -2.97 23.13
CA ASN A 5 -16.40 -1.65 23.73
C ASN A 5 -15.04 -1.04 24.12
N VAL A 6 -15.04 0.23 24.52
CA VAL A 6 -13.83 0.97 24.92
C VAL A 6 -13.13 0.32 26.12
N GLY A 7 -13.87 -0.27 27.06
CA GLY A 7 -13.29 -0.97 28.20
C GLY A 7 -12.48 -2.19 27.78
N ALA A 8 -12.94 -2.95 26.79
CA ALA A 8 -12.21 -4.09 26.25
C ALA A 8 -10.93 -3.64 25.51
N LEU A 9 -10.96 -2.51 24.83
CA LEU A 9 -9.77 -1.90 24.21
C LEU A 9 -8.77 -1.46 25.29
N ALA A 10 -9.22 -0.74 26.32
CA ALA A 10 -8.35 -0.30 27.41
C ALA A 10 -7.72 -1.46 28.17
N ALA A 11 -8.47 -2.54 28.41
CA ALA A 11 -7.94 -3.76 29.02
C ALA A 11 -6.90 -4.46 28.14
N ALA A 12 -7.09 -4.44 26.82
CA ALA A 12 -6.12 -4.98 25.88
C ALA A 12 -4.84 -4.15 25.84
N ASP A 13 -4.96 -2.83 25.91
CA ASP A 13 -3.84 -1.91 25.97
C ASP A 13 -3.03 -2.10 27.25
N ALA A 14 -3.69 -2.12 28.40
CA ALA A 14 -3.05 -2.38 29.69
C ALA A 14 -2.35 -3.76 29.76
N ALA A 15 -2.84 -4.72 28.97
CA ALA A 15 -2.20 -6.04 28.83
C ALA A 15 -1.11 -6.09 27.74
N GLY A 16 -0.70 -4.96 27.15
CA GLY A 16 0.31 -4.89 26.10
C GLY A 16 -0.10 -5.58 24.78
N ARG A 17 -1.41 -5.70 24.53
CA ARG A 17 -1.94 -6.35 23.34
C ARG A 17 -2.33 -5.38 22.22
N THR A 18 -2.06 -4.10 22.39
CA THR A 18 -2.22 -3.08 21.36
C THR A 18 -0.85 -2.67 20.82
N HIS A 19 -0.83 -2.28 19.56
CA HIS A 19 0.36 -1.74 18.91
C HIS A 19 -0.01 -0.43 18.21
N PHE A 20 0.77 0.61 18.47
CA PHE A 20 0.64 1.88 17.79
C PHE A 20 1.80 2.05 16.82
N CYS A 21 1.49 2.33 15.60
CA CYS A 21 2.48 2.73 14.60
C CYS A 21 2.12 4.11 14.04
N SER A 22 3.12 4.83 13.63
CA SER A 22 2.95 6.13 12.99
C SER A 22 3.62 6.13 11.63
N PHE A 23 3.05 6.89 10.72
CA PHE A 23 3.65 7.12 9.41
C PHE A 23 3.57 8.59 9.05
N ARG A 24 4.47 9.02 8.19
CA ARG A 24 4.47 10.37 7.63
C ARG A 24 4.93 10.31 6.18
N LYS A 25 4.09 10.74 5.28
CA LYS A 25 4.40 10.83 3.85
C LYS A 25 4.30 12.27 3.38
N VAL A 26 5.24 12.66 2.51
CA VAL A 26 5.27 13.98 1.90
C VAL A 26 5.22 13.76 0.38
N PRO A 27 4.03 13.85 -0.24
CA PRO A 27 3.92 13.69 -1.67
C PRO A 27 4.68 14.82 -2.39
N SER A 28 5.34 14.49 -3.49
CA SER A 28 6.05 15.44 -4.33
C SER A 28 5.12 16.20 -5.28
N GLN A 29 3.91 15.70 -5.45
CA GLN A 29 2.91 16.25 -6.36
C GLN A 29 1.71 16.78 -5.59
N ALA A 30 1.15 17.88 -6.06
CA ALA A 30 -0.14 18.35 -5.56
C ALA A 30 -1.26 17.37 -5.97
N THR A 31 -2.20 17.15 -5.08
CA THR A 31 -3.37 16.34 -5.39
C THR A 31 -4.25 17.07 -6.42
N VAL A 32 -4.72 16.34 -7.42
CA VAL A 32 -5.63 16.82 -8.44
C VAL A 32 -6.99 16.16 -8.25
N ALA A 33 -8.04 16.93 -8.35
CA ALA A 33 -9.41 16.43 -8.23
C ALA A 33 -9.68 15.30 -9.25
N GLY A 34 -10.23 14.20 -8.76
CA GLY A 34 -10.52 13.03 -9.58
C GLY A 34 -9.36 12.03 -9.73
N ASN A 35 -8.18 12.36 -9.21
CA ASN A 35 -7.03 11.46 -9.27
C ASN A 35 -6.73 10.86 -7.89
N TRP A 36 -6.32 9.61 -7.89
CA TRP A 36 -5.73 8.96 -6.73
C TRP A 36 -4.22 9.13 -6.75
N ALA A 37 -3.64 9.36 -5.59
CA ALA A 37 -2.19 9.41 -5.42
C ALA A 37 -1.73 8.26 -4.53
N ASP A 38 -0.84 7.44 -5.05
CA ASP A 38 -0.17 6.42 -4.25
C ASP A 38 0.93 7.07 -3.42
N LEU A 39 0.85 6.91 -2.12
CA LEU A 39 1.83 7.45 -1.18
C LEU A 39 2.99 6.49 -0.88
N SER A 40 3.00 5.28 -1.44
CA SER A 40 4.10 4.33 -1.22
C SER A 40 5.43 4.87 -1.74
N LEU A 41 5.42 5.58 -2.87
CA LEU A 41 6.59 6.21 -3.48
C LEU A 41 6.96 7.56 -2.87
N ALA A 42 6.10 8.14 -2.05
CA ALA A 42 6.34 9.45 -1.45
C ALA A 42 7.44 9.40 -0.38
N ALA A 43 8.21 10.47 -0.27
CA ALA A 43 9.22 10.60 0.77
C ALA A 43 8.60 10.54 2.17
N GLY A 44 9.32 9.99 3.14
CA GLY A 44 8.89 9.96 4.52
C GLY A 44 9.17 8.65 5.24
N ASN A 45 8.30 8.33 6.19
CA ASN A 45 8.33 7.10 6.96
C ASN A 45 6.97 6.39 6.82
N PRO A 46 6.89 5.14 6.37
CA PRO A 46 8.01 4.32 5.87
C PRO A 46 8.77 5.00 4.72
N LYS A 47 9.99 4.53 4.47
CA LYS A 47 10.81 5.02 3.36
C LYS A 47 10.06 4.90 2.03
N PRO A 48 10.40 5.70 1.02
CA PRO A 48 9.85 5.51 -0.31
C PRO A 48 10.11 4.08 -0.80
N GLN A 49 9.08 3.44 -1.33
CA GLN A 49 9.24 2.14 -1.94
C GLN A 49 9.80 2.32 -3.34
N TYR A 50 11.07 1.99 -3.49
CA TYR A 50 11.71 1.90 -4.80
C TYR A 50 11.58 0.46 -5.28
N TYR A 51 10.65 0.26 -6.19
CA TYR A 51 10.48 -1.02 -6.83
C TYR A 51 11.74 -1.46 -7.55
N ALA A 52 11.92 -2.76 -7.72
CA ALA A 52 13.14 -3.33 -8.24
C ALA A 52 13.65 -2.61 -9.49
N SER A 53 14.98 -2.52 -9.60
CA SER A 53 15.64 -1.85 -10.72
C SER A 53 15.60 -2.66 -12.04
N THR A 54 15.12 -3.89 -12.00
CA THR A 54 15.02 -4.75 -13.17
C THR A 54 13.62 -4.61 -13.79
N PRO A 55 13.53 -4.15 -15.05
CA PRO A 55 12.26 -4.06 -15.74
C PRO A 55 11.55 -5.42 -15.79
N LEU A 56 10.22 -5.41 -15.66
CA LEU A 56 9.34 -6.57 -15.74
C LEU A 56 9.65 -7.71 -14.74
N ALA A 57 10.55 -7.49 -13.80
CA ALA A 57 10.81 -8.45 -12.74
C ALA A 57 9.85 -8.21 -11.57
N ALA A 58 8.95 -9.15 -11.34
CA ALA A 58 8.01 -9.09 -10.22
C ALA A 58 8.73 -9.36 -8.89
N ALA A 59 8.26 -8.71 -7.83
CA ALA A 59 8.73 -8.99 -6.48
C ALA A 59 7.56 -8.99 -5.48
N VAL A 60 7.72 -9.80 -4.44
CA VAL A 60 6.81 -9.84 -3.30
C VAL A 60 7.15 -8.68 -2.36
N LEU A 61 6.13 -8.07 -1.78
CA LEU A 61 6.27 -7.08 -0.72
C LEU A 61 6.15 -7.74 0.64
N ASP A 62 6.96 -7.30 1.58
CA ASP A 62 6.96 -7.77 2.95
C ASP A 62 6.55 -6.67 3.95
N ASP A 63 6.53 -6.98 5.23
CA ASP A 63 6.09 -6.07 6.29
C ASP A 63 7.05 -4.89 6.53
N PHE A 64 8.28 -4.95 6.01
CA PHE A 64 9.24 -3.85 6.07
C PHE A 64 9.09 -2.84 4.93
N ASP A 65 8.35 -3.21 3.89
CA ASP A 65 8.13 -2.36 2.73
C ASP A 65 6.98 -1.35 2.92
N GLY A 66 6.22 -1.48 3.99
CA GLY A 66 5.07 -0.65 4.29
C GLY A 66 5.05 -0.10 5.71
N ILE A 67 3.85 0.18 6.20
CA ILE A 67 3.63 0.61 7.59
C ILE A 67 3.80 -0.63 8.49
N PHE A 68 4.92 -0.70 9.18
CA PHE A 68 5.18 -1.80 10.09
C PHE A 68 4.18 -1.79 11.25
N HIS A 69 3.41 -2.84 11.37
CA HIS A 69 2.35 -2.98 12.38
C HIS A 69 2.70 -3.97 13.50
N GLY A 70 4.00 -4.29 13.66
CA GLY A 70 4.50 -5.26 14.63
C GLY A 70 4.43 -6.71 14.09
N ASP A 71 5.05 -7.63 14.82
CA ASP A 71 5.18 -9.03 14.43
C ASP A 71 3.82 -9.75 14.35
N ASP A 72 3.76 -10.78 13.55
CA ASP A 72 2.60 -11.65 13.45
C ASP A 72 2.27 -12.32 14.79
N LYS A 73 1.01 -12.55 15.02
CA LYS A 73 0.49 -13.17 16.25
C LYS A 73 -0.27 -14.45 15.91
N SER A 74 0.43 -15.57 15.93
CA SER A 74 -0.19 -16.87 15.77
C SER A 74 -0.47 -17.51 17.15
N PRO A 75 -1.62 -18.19 17.35
CA PRO A 75 -2.74 -18.36 16.42
C PRO A 75 -3.74 -17.18 16.42
N ALA A 76 -3.44 -16.09 17.11
CA ALA A 76 -4.30 -14.92 17.18
C ALA A 76 -4.21 -14.09 15.88
N THR A 77 -5.28 -13.35 15.60
CA THR A 77 -5.35 -12.43 14.47
C THR A 77 -5.26 -10.99 14.96
N LYS A 78 -4.41 -10.19 14.34
CA LYS A 78 -4.41 -8.74 14.55
C LYS A 78 -5.56 -8.09 13.79
N HIS A 79 -6.08 -7.02 14.36
CA HIS A 79 -7.12 -6.23 13.74
C HIS A 79 -6.74 -4.76 13.77
N LEU A 80 -6.88 -4.07 12.64
CA LEU A 80 -6.84 -2.61 12.60
C LEU A 80 -8.06 -2.06 13.33
N THR A 81 -7.86 -1.30 14.39
CA THR A 81 -8.94 -0.71 15.19
C THR A 81 -9.18 0.75 14.86
N HIS A 82 -8.15 1.45 14.47
CA HIS A 82 -8.24 2.87 14.14
C HIS A 82 -7.13 3.28 13.18
N LEU A 83 -7.47 4.10 12.18
CA LEU A 83 -6.55 4.80 11.31
C LEU A 83 -6.87 6.29 11.40
N GLY A 84 -5.95 7.07 11.95
CA GLY A 84 -6.07 8.52 12.04
C GLY A 84 -5.14 9.19 11.03
N LEU A 85 -5.66 10.14 10.25
CA LEU A 85 -4.90 10.89 9.27
C LEU A 85 -5.00 12.37 9.56
N VAL A 86 -3.87 13.04 9.50
CA VAL A 86 -3.77 14.50 9.70
C VAL A 86 -2.99 15.10 8.54
N THR A 87 -3.56 16.09 7.90
CA THR A 87 -2.88 16.87 6.87
C THR A 87 -2.39 18.21 7.48
N PRO A 88 -1.22 18.72 7.08
CA PRO A 88 -0.70 19.97 7.62
C PRO A 88 -1.48 21.21 7.15
N THR A 89 -2.29 21.07 6.12
CA THR A 89 -3.08 22.18 5.56
C THR A 89 -4.53 22.04 5.96
N ALA A 90 -5.07 23.05 6.62
CA ALA A 90 -6.47 23.09 7.02
C ALA A 90 -7.40 23.03 5.78
N GLY A 91 -8.45 22.25 5.89
CA GLY A 91 -9.47 22.11 4.84
C GLY A 91 -9.20 21.05 3.78
N LEU A 92 -8.04 20.39 3.78
CA LEU A 92 -7.79 19.25 2.90
C LEU A 92 -8.31 17.97 3.56
N VAL A 93 -9.60 17.75 3.44
CA VAL A 93 -10.23 16.47 3.80
C VAL A 93 -10.30 15.63 2.53
N GLY A 94 -9.43 14.62 2.44
CA GLY A 94 -9.43 13.65 1.34
C GLY A 94 -10.01 12.31 1.77
N ARG A 95 -10.41 11.51 0.79
CA ARG A 95 -10.63 10.09 0.99
C ARG A 95 -9.28 9.39 0.97
N TYR A 96 -9.07 8.48 1.91
CA TYR A 96 -7.85 7.68 2.01
C TYR A 96 -8.22 6.21 2.00
N GLU A 97 -7.39 5.42 1.38
CA GLU A 97 -7.51 3.97 1.40
C GLU A 97 -6.19 3.38 1.89
N LEU A 98 -6.29 2.40 2.77
CA LEU A 98 -5.17 1.58 3.20
C LEU A 98 -5.23 0.28 2.40
N LEU A 99 -4.18 0.00 1.65
CA LEU A 99 -4.10 -1.15 0.78
C LEU A 99 -3.05 -2.14 1.29
N ASP A 100 -3.34 -3.41 1.18
CA ASP A 100 -2.39 -4.50 1.40
C ASP A 100 -1.74 -4.87 0.05
N TYR A 101 -0.57 -4.31 -0.22
CA TYR A 101 0.19 -4.63 -1.41
C TYR A 101 0.87 -5.98 -1.25
N LEU A 102 0.52 -6.94 -2.08
CA LEU A 102 1.05 -8.30 -2.02
C LEU A 102 2.33 -8.46 -2.83
N LEU A 103 2.32 -7.91 -4.03
CA LEU A 103 3.43 -7.95 -4.97
C LEU A 103 3.31 -6.82 -6.00
N TYR A 104 4.34 -6.61 -6.77
CA TYR A 104 4.35 -5.62 -7.84
C TYR A 104 5.09 -6.11 -9.08
N TYR A 105 4.74 -5.52 -10.21
CA TYR A 105 5.42 -5.67 -11.49
C TYR A 105 5.93 -4.31 -11.92
N PRO A 106 7.25 -4.04 -11.83
CA PRO A 106 7.81 -2.73 -12.14
C PRO A 106 8.02 -2.54 -13.64
N PHE A 107 8.04 -1.28 -14.05
CA PHE A 107 8.46 -0.84 -15.39
C PHE A 107 7.65 -1.43 -16.55
N VAL A 108 6.38 -1.67 -16.34
CA VAL A 108 5.46 -1.92 -17.44
C VAL A 108 5.36 -0.64 -18.26
N ASP A 109 5.66 -0.73 -19.56
CA ASP A 109 5.61 0.40 -20.48
C ASP A 109 4.15 0.65 -20.91
N GLY A 110 3.56 1.74 -20.41
CA GLY A 110 2.19 2.13 -20.72
C GLY A 110 1.99 2.67 -22.14
N ASP A 111 3.06 3.00 -22.85
CA ASP A 111 3.01 3.49 -24.23
C ASP A 111 3.14 2.34 -25.25
N SER A 112 3.51 1.14 -24.82
CA SER A 112 3.62 -0.05 -25.67
C SER A 112 2.28 -0.76 -25.81
N LEU A 113 1.92 -1.11 -27.04
CA LEU A 113 0.78 -1.98 -27.36
C LEU A 113 1.16 -3.47 -27.43
N ASP A 114 2.44 -3.77 -27.32
CA ASP A 114 2.94 -5.13 -27.36
C ASP A 114 2.71 -5.85 -26.03
N THR A 115 2.58 -7.18 -26.11
CA THR A 115 2.49 -8.00 -24.90
C THR A 115 3.79 -7.90 -24.10
N GLN A 116 3.69 -7.51 -22.86
CA GLN A 116 4.81 -7.42 -21.93
C GLN A 116 4.69 -8.55 -20.91
N THR A 117 5.60 -9.51 -21.01
CA THR A 117 5.66 -10.63 -20.08
C THR A 117 6.68 -10.35 -18.98
N THR A 118 6.41 -10.84 -17.78
CA THR A 118 7.38 -10.74 -16.69
C THR A 118 8.54 -11.72 -16.90
N ASP A 119 9.74 -11.31 -16.52
CA ASP A 119 10.95 -12.12 -16.63
C ASP A 119 11.00 -13.27 -15.60
N ASN A 120 10.19 -13.15 -14.55
CA ASN A 120 10.12 -14.13 -13.49
C ASN A 120 8.66 -14.40 -13.08
N ALA A 121 8.47 -15.50 -12.37
CA ALA A 121 7.20 -15.81 -11.72
C ALA A 121 7.34 -15.65 -10.21
N VAL A 122 6.37 -15.01 -9.58
CA VAL A 122 6.24 -14.91 -8.14
C VAL A 122 4.87 -15.44 -7.72
N THR A 123 4.81 -16.04 -6.55
CA THR A 123 3.56 -16.49 -5.96
C THR A 123 3.03 -15.47 -4.98
N LEU A 124 1.73 -15.38 -4.86
CA LEU A 124 1.10 -14.53 -3.85
C LEU A 124 1.53 -14.99 -2.44
N PRO A 125 2.06 -14.09 -1.61
CA PRO A 125 2.48 -14.42 -0.24
C PRO A 125 1.29 -14.70 0.69
N ARG A 126 0.14 -14.13 0.36
CA ARG A 126 -1.17 -14.30 1.03
C ARG A 126 -2.24 -14.41 -0.04
N TYR A 127 -3.41 -14.90 0.31
CA TYR A 127 -4.54 -15.08 -0.63
C TYR A 127 -4.14 -15.90 -1.86
N THR A 128 -3.53 -17.04 -1.61
CA THR A 128 -2.91 -17.89 -2.64
C THR A 128 -3.90 -18.50 -3.65
N ASP A 129 -5.18 -18.47 -3.31
CA ASP A 129 -6.31 -18.82 -4.21
C ASP A 129 -6.68 -17.67 -5.16
N GLY A 130 -6.19 -16.45 -4.89
CA GLY A 130 -6.49 -15.27 -5.68
C GLY A 130 -7.82 -14.59 -5.33
N ASP A 131 -8.59 -15.12 -4.40
CA ASP A 131 -9.89 -14.56 -4.04
C ASP A 131 -9.76 -13.15 -3.45
N GLY A 132 -10.45 -12.19 -4.08
CA GLY A 132 -10.47 -10.79 -3.67
C GLY A 132 -9.21 -9.99 -4.04
N VAL A 133 -8.25 -10.60 -4.71
CA VAL A 133 -7.04 -9.91 -5.19
C VAL A 133 -7.39 -9.05 -6.40
N MET A 134 -6.90 -7.81 -6.38
CA MET A 134 -7.09 -6.85 -7.46
C MET A 134 -5.76 -6.38 -8.01
N VAL A 135 -5.74 -5.99 -9.27
CA VAL A 135 -4.59 -5.35 -9.92
C VAL A 135 -4.84 -3.85 -9.99
N MET A 136 -3.85 -3.07 -9.62
CA MET A 136 -3.88 -1.63 -9.71
C MET A 136 -2.68 -1.14 -10.53
N ALA A 137 -2.95 -0.31 -11.53
CA ALA A 137 -1.90 0.38 -12.26
C ALA A 137 -1.49 1.64 -11.49
N VAL A 138 -0.19 1.80 -11.26
CA VAL A 138 0.39 2.98 -10.61
C VAL A 138 1.35 3.64 -11.58
N ALA A 139 1.02 4.84 -12.04
CA ALA A 139 1.91 5.61 -12.89
C ALA A 139 3.08 6.14 -12.07
N SER A 140 4.28 5.65 -12.33
CA SER A 140 5.53 6.09 -11.68
C SER A 140 6.27 7.17 -12.46
N ALA A 141 5.92 7.37 -13.74
CA ALA A 141 6.46 8.41 -14.59
C ALA A 141 5.35 8.95 -15.53
N PRO A 142 5.49 10.18 -16.04
CA PRO A 142 4.57 10.68 -17.05
C PRO A 142 4.60 9.80 -18.31
N THR A 143 3.43 9.52 -18.87
CA THR A 143 3.31 8.87 -20.17
C THR A 143 3.52 9.87 -21.28
N ALA A 144 4.28 9.50 -22.32
CA ALA A 144 4.63 10.42 -23.40
C ALA A 144 3.47 10.69 -24.38
N GLY A 145 2.53 9.79 -24.47
CA GLY A 145 1.50 9.79 -25.51
C GLY A 145 0.11 10.27 -25.13
N GLY A 146 -0.18 10.52 -23.87
CA GLY A 146 -1.53 10.92 -23.43
C GLY A 146 -2.63 9.88 -23.72
N GLY A 147 -2.26 8.65 -24.05
CA GLY A 147 -3.16 7.52 -24.25
C GLY A 147 -3.69 6.97 -22.93
N GLY A 148 -4.94 6.55 -22.92
CA GLY A 148 -5.51 5.82 -21.77
C GLY A 148 -4.96 4.40 -21.73
N PHE A 149 -4.77 3.87 -20.53
CA PHE A 149 -4.48 2.46 -20.33
C PHE A 149 -5.72 1.62 -20.64
N THR A 150 -5.52 0.54 -21.36
CA THR A 150 -6.54 -0.50 -21.54
C THR A 150 -6.04 -1.77 -20.90
N PHE A 151 -6.83 -2.37 -20.01
CA PHE A 151 -6.56 -3.65 -19.35
C PHE A 151 -7.41 -4.74 -19.98
#